data_6abad102a2cf9e856046595ad6eaa41a
#
_entry.id   6abad102a2cf9e856046595ad6eaa41a
#
_cell.length_a   1.000
_cell.length_b   1.000
_cell.length_c   1.000
_cell.angle_alpha   90.00
_cell.angle_beta   90.00
_cell.angle_gamma   90.00
#
_symmetry.space_group_name_H-M   'P 1'
#
loop_
_entity.id
_entity.type
_entity.pdbx_description
1 polymer ?
#
loop_
_entity_poly.entity_id
_entity_poly.type
_entity_poly.pdbx_seq_one_letter_code
_entity_poly.pdbx_strand_id
1 'polypeptide(L)'
;MTTHTTFPKALIVEAVPDILSRITSILRGYPDIELAFLFGSFAGGTVTAESDVDIAILCRQTPSFDRREEIRAALCAGMKREVDLVDLNGASPILRMQVLKKGIIVIDNASVYEDFFVRTTGEYDDLKRVRKGIEESILRGGIGGAHA
;
A
#
# COMPACT_ATOMS: atom_id res chain seq x y z
N MET A 1 -9.58 -25.02 23.09
CA MET A 1 -9.16 -24.57 22.81
C MET A 1 -8.58 -23.71 22.59
N THR A 2 -8.29 -23.60 22.49
CA THR A 2 -7.64 -23.10 22.31
C THR A 2 -7.36 -22.08 22.27
N THR A 3 -7.55 -21.71 22.54
CA THR A 3 -7.25 -20.65 22.66
C THR A 3 -6.04 -20.04 22.38
N HIS A 4 -5.67 -20.00 21.57
CA HIS A 4 -4.38 -19.53 21.22
C HIS A 4 -4.39 -18.09 20.81
N THR A 5 -3.46 -17.34 21.30
CA THR A 5 -3.30 -15.96 20.94
C THR A 5 -2.60 -15.80 19.59
N THR A 6 -1.84 -16.81 19.18
CA THR A 6 -1.16 -16.78 17.91
C THR A 6 -1.68 -17.89 17.02
N PHE A 7 -1.89 -17.58 15.73
CA PHE A 7 -2.34 -18.58 14.79
C PHE A 7 -1.17 -19.39 14.26
N PRO A 8 -1.38 -20.71 14.04
CA PRO A 8 -0.41 -21.47 13.28
C PRO A 8 -0.22 -20.84 11.91
N LYS A 9 0.96 -21.01 11.36
CA LYS A 9 1.27 -20.42 10.06
C LYS A 9 0.31 -20.89 8.97
N ALA A 10 -0.07 -22.16 9.00
CA ALA A 10 -1.03 -22.71 8.04
C ALA A 10 -2.39 -22.03 8.15
N LEU A 11 -2.82 -21.72 9.36
CA LEU A 11 -4.11 -21.05 9.57
C LEU A 11 -4.07 -19.61 9.07
N ILE A 12 -2.94 -18.94 9.23
CA ILE A 12 -2.76 -17.59 8.72
C ILE A 12 -2.87 -17.59 7.19
N VAL A 13 -2.22 -18.54 6.52
CA VAL A 13 -2.28 -18.67 5.06
C VAL A 13 -3.71 -18.93 4.60
N GLU A 14 -4.48 -19.73 5.33
CA GLU A 14 -5.87 -20.00 4.98
C GLU A 14 -6.76 -18.78 5.18
N ALA A 15 -6.44 -17.93 6.14
CA ALA A 15 -7.25 -16.73 6.43
C ALA A 15 -7.09 -15.64 5.37
N VAL A 16 -5.95 -15.57 4.69
CA VAL A 16 -5.67 -14.53 3.71
C VAL A 16 -6.68 -14.52 2.55
N PRO A 17 -7.02 -15.66 1.92
CA PRO A 17 -8.01 -15.65 0.85
C PRO A 17 -9.38 -15.14 1.29
N ASP A 18 -9.80 -15.45 2.50
CA ASP A 18 -11.08 -14.97 3.04
C ASP A 18 -11.04 -13.46 3.25
N ILE A 19 -9.94 -12.95 3.78
CA ILE A 19 -9.75 -11.51 3.96
C ILE A 19 -9.76 -10.79 2.62
N LEU A 20 -9.06 -11.32 1.63
CA LEU A 20 -9.04 -10.74 0.29
C LEU A 20 -10.43 -10.66 -0.31
N SER A 21 -11.21 -11.71 -0.14
CA SER A 21 -12.59 -11.76 -0.64
C SER A 21 -13.45 -10.68 0.02
N ARG A 22 -13.32 -10.49 1.33
CA ARG A 22 -14.07 -9.46 2.04
C ARG A 22 -13.68 -8.06 1.60
N ILE A 23 -12.39 -7.80 1.51
CA ILE A 23 -11.89 -6.50 1.08
C ILE A 23 -12.41 -6.18 -0.31
N THR A 24 -12.30 -7.14 -1.23
CA THR A 24 -12.78 -6.98 -2.60
C THR A 24 -14.27 -6.65 -2.63
N SER A 25 -15.06 -7.37 -1.85
CA SER A 25 -16.50 -7.16 -1.80
C SER A 25 -16.86 -5.76 -1.30
N ILE A 26 -16.17 -5.29 -0.26
CA ILE A 26 -16.40 -3.96 0.29
C ILE A 26 -15.99 -2.88 -0.71
N LEU A 27 -14.80 -3.01 -1.28
CA LEU A 27 -14.25 -1.99 -2.18
C LEU A 27 -15.00 -1.89 -3.50
N ARG A 28 -15.66 -2.95 -3.93
CA ARG A 28 -16.48 -2.90 -5.14
C ARG A 28 -17.70 -1.99 -5.00
N GLY A 29 -18.05 -1.63 -3.78
CA GLY A 29 -19.08 -0.63 -3.55
C GLY A 29 -18.62 0.80 -3.86
N TYR A 30 -17.36 0.99 -4.19
CA TYR A 30 -16.77 2.30 -4.48
C TYR A 30 -16.14 2.28 -5.86
N PRO A 31 -16.93 2.54 -6.91
CA PRO A 31 -16.47 2.35 -8.30
C PRO A 31 -15.38 3.32 -8.74
N ASP A 32 -15.12 4.37 -7.99
CA ASP A 32 -14.02 5.29 -8.25
C ASP A 32 -12.65 4.70 -7.88
N ILE A 33 -12.61 3.60 -7.14
CA ILE A 33 -11.35 2.90 -6.84
C ILE A 33 -10.94 2.07 -8.05
N GLU A 34 -9.76 2.37 -8.58
CA GLU A 34 -9.25 1.69 -9.76
C GLU A 34 -8.23 0.61 -9.44
N LEU A 35 -7.47 0.81 -8.37
CA LEU A 35 -6.52 -0.17 -7.87
C LEU A 35 -6.62 -0.26 -6.37
N ALA A 36 -6.42 -1.44 -5.84
CA ALA A 36 -6.28 -1.63 -4.40
C ALA A 36 -5.32 -2.77 -4.12
N PHE A 37 -4.55 -2.61 -3.07
CA PHE A 37 -3.56 -3.59 -2.63
C PHE A 37 -3.75 -3.87 -1.15
N LEU A 38 -3.57 -5.12 -0.78
CA LEU A 38 -3.35 -5.51 0.60
C LEU A 38 -1.84 -5.58 0.81
N PHE A 39 -1.32 -4.90 1.81
CA PHE A 39 0.11 -4.91 2.06
C PHE A 39 0.39 -4.96 3.56
N GLY A 40 1.64 -4.77 3.95
CA GLY A 40 2.02 -4.85 5.35
C GLY A 40 2.03 -6.27 5.87
N SER A 41 1.67 -6.45 7.13
CA SER A 41 1.77 -7.74 7.83
C SER A 41 0.97 -8.84 7.14
N PHE A 42 -0.24 -8.52 6.66
CA PHE A 42 -1.07 -9.53 6.01
C PHE A 42 -0.46 -10.03 4.72
N ALA A 43 0.13 -9.15 3.94
CA ALA A 43 0.80 -9.55 2.70
C ALA A 43 2.10 -10.32 3.00
N GLY A 44 2.79 -9.95 4.06
CA GLY A 44 4.04 -10.59 4.45
C GLY A 44 3.91 -11.88 5.24
N GLY A 45 2.71 -12.24 5.65
CA GLY A 45 2.48 -13.48 6.40
C GLY A 45 2.83 -13.42 7.88
N THR A 46 3.08 -12.23 8.42
CA THR A 46 3.41 -12.06 9.83
C THR A 46 2.21 -11.52 10.61
N VAL A 47 1.07 -12.17 10.42
CA VAL A 47 -0.20 -11.70 10.98
C VAL A 47 -0.42 -12.30 12.36
N THR A 48 -0.87 -11.45 13.29
CA THR A 48 -1.42 -11.88 14.56
C THR A 48 -2.90 -11.54 14.60
N ALA A 49 -3.60 -11.99 15.63
CA ALA A 49 -5.02 -11.70 15.80
C ALA A 49 -5.29 -10.19 15.92
N GLU A 50 -4.29 -9.43 16.35
CA GLU A 50 -4.43 -7.99 16.57
C GLU A 50 -3.76 -7.15 15.49
N SER A 51 -3.25 -7.78 14.44
CA SER A 51 -2.60 -7.05 13.36
C SER A 51 -3.59 -6.13 12.64
N ASP A 52 -3.14 -4.92 12.36
CA ASP A 52 -3.89 -4.01 11.52
C ASP A 52 -3.86 -4.48 10.07
N VAL A 53 -4.88 -4.10 9.34
CA VAL A 53 -4.96 -4.39 7.91
C VAL A 53 -4.51 -3.15 7.17
N ASP A 54 -3.48 -3.29 6.36
CA ASP A 54 -2.95 -2.18 5.56
C ASP A 54 -3.45 -2.31 4.12
N ILE A 55 -4.23 -1.32 3.68
CA ILE A 55 -4.82 -1.30 2.35
C ILE A 55 -4.42 -0.01 1.66
N ALA A 56 -3.97 -0.13 0.42
CA ALA A 56 -3.65 1.02 -0.40
C ALA A 56 -4.62 1.08 -1.56
N ILE A 57 -5.14 2.27 -1.85
CA ILE A 57 -6.09 2.47 -2.94
C ILE A 57 -5.61 3.56 -3.87
N LEU A 58 -5.87 3.37 -5.16
CA LEU A 58 -5.71 4.40 -6.18
C LEU A 58 -7.08 4.68 -6.77
N CYS A 59 -7.52 5.92 -6.65
CA CYS A 59 -8.82 6.33 -7.16
C CYS A 59 -8.66 7.07 -8.48
N ARG A 60 -9.72 7.11 -9.27
CA ARG A 60 -9.74 7.84 -10.55
C ARG A 60 -9.31 9.28 -10.37
N GLN A 61 -9.77 9.90 -9.29
CA GLN A 61 -9.34 11.23 -8.87
C GLN A 61 -8.95 11.16 -7.41
N THR A 62 -8.08 12.06 -6.97
CA THR A 62 -7.66 12.10 -5.58
C THR A 62 -8.89 12.20 -4.68
N PRO A 63 -9.09 11.24 -3.77
CA PRO A 63 -10.26 11.26 -2.91
C PRO A 63 -10.15 12.36 -1.86
N SER A 64 -11.31 12.91 -1.47
CA SER A 64 -11.37 13.85 -0.37
C SER A 64 -11.09 13.13 0.95
N PHE A 65 -10.80 13.89 1.98
CA PHE A 65 -10.63 13.32 3.32
C PHE A 65 -11.88 12.55 3.74
N ASP A 66 -13.06 13.14 3.54
CA ASP A 66 -14.32 12.50 3.92
C ASP A 66 -14.53 11.19 3.17
N ARG A 67 -14.20 11.19 1.88
CA ARG A 67 -14.34 9.96 1.08
C ARG A 67 -13.41 8.86 1.58
N ARG A 68 -12.17 9.22 1.90
CA ARG A 68 -11.22 8.25 2.44
C ARG A 68 -11.69 7.69 3.79
N GLU A 69 -12.23 8.56 4.65
CA GLU A 69 -12.74 8.11 5.93
C GLU A 69 -13.99 7.24 5.79
N GLU A 70 -14.82 7.53 4.82
CA GLU A 70 -15.98 6.69 4.51
C GLU A 70 -15.55 5.29 4.12
N ILE A 71 -14.57 5.18 3.23
CA ILE A 71 -14.04 3.89 2.78
C ILE A 71 -13.36 3.16 3.93
N ARG A 72 -12.54 3.87 4.70
CA ARG A 72 -11.85 3.29 5.83
C ARG A 72 -12.84 2.73 6.86
N ALA A 73 -13.86 3.51 7.18
CA ALA A 73 -14.88 3.09 8.14
C ALA A 73 -15.62 1.84 7.65
N ALA A 74 -15.95 1.78 6.37
CA ALA A 74 -16.61 0.60 5.79
C ALA A 74 -15.71 -0.63 5.89
N LEU A 75 -14.42 -0.46 5.65
CA LEU A 75 -13.46 -1.56 5.77
C LEU A 75 -13.31 -2.01 7.21
N CYS A 76 -13.18 -1.07 8.15
CA CYS A 76 -13.06 -1.41 9.57
C CYS A 76 -14.30 -2.18 10.04
N ALA A 77 -15.48 -1.73 9.66
CA ALA A 77 -16.72 -2.38 10.04
C ALA A 77 -16.83 -3.79 9.46
N GLY A 78 -16.50 -3.93 8.18
CA GLY A 78 -16.60 -5.22 7.50
C GLY A 78 -15.53 -6.20 7.90
N MET A 79 -14.34 -5.72 8.23
CA MET A 79 -13.22 -6.58 8.63
C MET A 79 -13.19 -6.83 10.13
N LYS A 80 -13.87 -5.99 10.92
CA LYS A 80 -13.83 -6.02 12.37
C LYS A 80 -12.40 -5.88 12.90
N ARG A 81 -11.61 -5.03 12.26
CA ARG A 81 -10.23 -4.75 12.59
C ARG A 81 -9.93 -3.29 12.27
N GLU A 82 -8.87 -2.79 12.85
CA GLU A 82 -8.34 -1.50 12.41
C GLU A 82 -7.78 -1.63 11.01
N VAL A 83 -8.08 -0.65 10.19
CA VAL A 83 -7.60 -0.60 8.81
C VAL A 83 -6.84 0.70 8.61
N ASP A 84 -5.60 0.58 8.16
CA ASP A 84 -4.81 1.70 7.69
C ASP A 84 -5.04 1.84 6.19
N LEU A 85 -5.64 2.94 5.79
CA LEU A 85 -5.92 3.19 4.39
C LEU A 85 -4.94 4.21 3.83
N VAL A 86 -4.17 3.79 2.86
CA VAL A 86 -3.19 4.63 2.18
C VAL A 86 -3.76 5.10 0.85
N ASP A 87 -3.70 6.41 0.63
CA ASP A 87 -4.10 7.02 -0.63
C ASP A 87 -2.90 7.07 -1.57
N LEU A 88 -2.91 6.22 -2.59
CA LEU A 88 -1.81 6.16 -3.56
C LEU A 88 -1.79 7.36 -4.49
N ASN A 89 -2.90 8.09 -4.61
CA ASN A 89 -2.93 9.29 -5.45
C ASN A 89 -1.94 10.34 -4.98
N GLY A 90 -1.82 10.48 -3.65
CA GLY A 90 -0.91 11.45 -3.06
C GLY A 90 0.37 10.87 -2.49
N ALA A 91 0.60 9.57 -2.64
CA ALA A 91 1.76 8.91 -2.05
C ALA A 91 3.05 9.21 -2.80
N SER A 92 4.16 9.19 -2.08
CA SER A 92 5.47 9.36 -2.70
C SER A 92 5.83 8.17 -3.58
N PRO A 93 6.75 8.34 -4.55
CA PRO A 93 7.21 7.21 -5.35
C PRO A 93 7.82 6.09 -4.51
N ILE A 94 8.44 6.43 -3.38
CA ILE A 94 9.03 5.44 -2.48
C ILE A 94 7.94 4.55 -1.88
N LEU A 95 6.87 5.15 -1.36
CA LEU A 95 5.77 4.39 -0.78
C LEU A 95 5.04 3.57 -1.84
N ARG A 96 4.79 4.17 -3.00
CA ARG A 96 4.17 3.45 -4.12
C ARG A 96 4.99 2.23 -4.52
N MET A 97 6.30 2.38 -4.56
CA MET A 97 7.18 1.27 -4.91
C MET A 97 7.12 0.15 -3.87
N GLN A 98 7.05 0.51 -2.59
CA GLN A 98 6.92 -0.50 -1.53
C GLN A 98 5.64 -1.29 -1.67
N VAL A 99 4.54 -0.61 -1.98
CA VAL A 99 3.25 -1.26 -2.20
C VAL A 99 3.31 -2.19 -3.42
N LEU A 100 3.95 -1.74 -4.50
CA LEU A 100 4.10 -2.57 -5.70
C LEU A 100 4.93 -3.81 -5.44
N LYS A 101 5.98 -3.69 -4.64
CA LYS A 101 6.88 -4.83 -4.37
C LYS A 101 6.28 -5.86 -3.44
N LYS A 102 5.51 -5.41 -2.46
CA LYS A 102 5.08 -6.28 -1.36
C LYS A 102 3.58 -6.48 -1.30
N GLY A 103 2.82 -5.67 -2.01
CA GLY A 103 1.36 -5.73 -1.95
C GLY A 103 0.78 -6.84 -2.78
N ILE A 104 -0.40 -7.28 -2.36
CA ILE A 104 -1.22 -8.23 -3.09
C ILE A 104 -2.34 -7.43 -3.76
N ILE A 105 -2.51 -7.58 -5.06
CA ILE A 105 -3.54 -6.85 -5.79
C ILE A 105 -4.91 -7.38 -5.39
N VAL A 106 -5.79 -6.49 -4.96
CA VAL A 106 -7.17 -6.81 -4.59
C VAL A 106 -8.14 -6.35 -5.68
N ILE A 107 -7.94 -5.13 -6.17
CA ILE A 107 -8.72 -4.56 -7.25
C ILE A 107 -7.75 -4.12 -8.34
N ASP A 108 -8.01 -4.53 -9.57
CA ASP A 108 -7.28 -4.06 -10.74
C ASP A 108 -8.33 -3.82 -11.82
N ASN A 109 -8.56 -2.57 -12.13
CA ASN A 109 -9.60 -2.18 -13.05
C ASN A 109 -8.97 -1.87 -14.40
N ALA A 110 -9.06 -2.82 -15.31
CA ALA A 110 -8.49 -2.72 -16.65
C ALA A 110 -7.00 -2.42 -16.57
N SER A 111 -6.36 -1.84 -17.45
CA SER A 111 -4.91 -1.66 -17.53
C SER A 111 -4.31 -0.69 -16.50
N VAL A 112 -5.06 -0.31 -15.49
CA VAL A 112 -4.59 0.71 -14.52
C VAL A 112 -3.33 0.25 -13.78
N TYR A 113 -3.25 -1.02 -13.45
CA TYR A 113 -2.07 -1.54 -12.77
C TYR A 113 -0.79 -1.32 -13.59
N GLU A 114 -0.84 -1.63 -14.88
CA GLU A 114 0.33 -1.48 -15.73
C GLU A 114 0.77 -0.02 -15.84
N ASP A 115 -0.16 0.89 -16.03
CA ASP A 115 0.15 2.31 -16.10
C ASP A 115 0.74 2.81 -14.79
N PHE A 116 0.15 2.37 -13.68
CA PHE A 116 0.63 2.74 -12.35
C PHE A 116 2.05 2.20 -12.12
N PHE A 117 2.29 0.97 -12.51
CA PHE A 117 3.61 0.33 -12.38
C PHE A 117 4.67 1.10 -13.17
N VAL A 118 4.39 1.37 -14.44
CA VAL A 118 5.36 2.07 -15.31
C VAL A 118 5.64 3.47 -14.78
N ARG A 119 4.61 4.20 -14.40
CA ARG A 119 4.76 5.56 -13.88
C ARG A 119 5.56 5.56 -12.60
N THR A 120 5.20 4.67 -11.68
CA THR A 120 5.85 4.61 -10.37
C THR A 120 7.32 4.22 -10.49
N THR A 121 7.63 3.21 -11.30
CA THR A 121 9.03 2.79 -11.48
C THR A 121 9.86 3.89 -12.12
N GLY A 122 9.30 4.62 -13.07
CA GLY A 122 9.98 5.75 -13.69
C GLY A 122 10.27 6.86 -12.69
N GLU A 123 9.28 7.24 -11.90
CA GLU A 123 9.45 8.27 -10.88
C GLU A 123 10.44 7.85 -9.80
N TYR A 124 10.40 6.58 -9.43
CA TYR A 124 11.31 6.05 -8.43
C TYR A 124 12.75 6.07 -8.94
N ASP A 125 12.97 5.68 -10.20
CA ASP A 125 14.30 5.72 -10.81
C ASP A 125 14.83 7.14 -10.93
N ASP A 126 13.96 8.09 -11.27
CA ASP A 126 14.35 9.50 -11.33
C ASP A 126 14.77 10.01 -9.96
N LEU A 127 14.02 9.62 -8.93
CA LEU A 127 14.34 10.00 -7.56
C LEU A 127 15.68 9.44 -7.11
N LYS A 128 15.97 8.19 -7.46
CA LYS A 128 17.25 7.55 -7.14
C LYS A 128 18.41 8.26 -7.84
N ARG A 129 18.24 8.68 -9.08
CA ARG A 129 19.27 9.40 -9.81
C ARG A 129 19.56 10.75 -9.17
N VAL A 130 18.55 11.46 -8.78
CA VAL A 130 18.71 12.75 -8.09
C VAL A 130 19.46 12.55 -6.78
N ARG A 131 19.08 11.56 -6.01
CA ARG A 131 19.74 11.24 -4.73
C ARG A 131 21.21 10.89 -4.96
N LYS A 132 21.49 10.06 -5.95
CA LYS A 132 22.85 9.66 -6.26
C LYS A 132 23.70 10.85 -6.66
N GLY A 133 23.17 11.75 -7.46
CA GLY A 133 23.86 12.97 -7.85
C GLY A 133 24.22 13.85 -6.66
N ILE A 134 23.30 14.00 -5.73
CA ILE A 134 23.52 14.75 -4.51
C ILE A 134 24.61 14.10 -3.65
N GLU A 135 24.54 12.79 -3.47
CA GLU A 135 25.53 12.05 -2.69
C GLU A 135 26.92 12.18 -3.30
N GLU A 136 27.03 12.04 -4.60
CA GLU A 136 28.31 12.20 -5.29
C GLU A 136 28.85 13.61 -5.15
N SER A 137 27.98 14.60 -5.23
CA SER A 137 28.37 15.99 -5.03
C SER A 137 28.92 16.21 -3.63
N ILE A 138 28.29 15.63 -2.62
CA ILE A 138 28.78 15.71 -1.24
C ILE A 138 30.15 15.05 -1.09
N LEU A 139 30.30 13.85 -1.65
CA LEU A 139 31.56 13.10 -1.57
C LEU A 139 32.71 13.82 -2.24
N ARG A 140 32.43 14.58 -3.29
CA ARG A 140 33.46 15.40 -3.96
C ARG A 140 33.69 16.74 -3.27
N GLY A 141 33.05 16.94 -2.12
CA GLY A 141 33.17 18.18 -1.38
C GLY A 141 32.36 19.33 -1.96
N GLY A 142 31.42 19.02 -2.85
CA GLY A 142 30.65 20.06 -3.52
C GLY A 142 29.89 20.95 -2.57
N ILE A 143 29.17 20.35 -1.63
CA ILE A 143 28.42 21.13 -0.64
C ILE A 143 29.37 21.77 0.35
N GLY A 144 30.39 21.04 0.77
CA GLY A 144 31.41 21.61 1.65
C GLY A 144 32.09 22.78 0.98
N GLY A 145 32.39 22.65 -0.29
CA GLY A 145 32.95 23.72 -1.05
C GLY A 145 32.02 24.90 -1.24
N ALA A 146 30.75 24.65 -1.27
CA ALA A 146 29.77 25.69 -1.53
C ALA A 146 29.77 26.79 -0.48
N HIS A 147 30.13 26.47 0.73
CA HIS A 147 30.14 27.46 1.79
C HIS A 147 31.47 28.19 1.88
N ALA A 148 32.41 27.72 1.18
CA ALA A 148 33.74 28.34 1.22
C ALA A 148 33.73 29.73 0.60
#